data_1d1e8b0a830552c1db91564a0ea10a12
#
_entry.id   1d1e8b0a830552c1db91564a0ea10a12
#
_cell.length_a   1.000
_cell.length_b   1.000
_cell.length_c   1.000
_cell.angle_alpha   90.00
_cell.angle_beta   90.00
_cell.angle_gamma   90.00
#
_symmetry.space_group_name_H-M   'P 1'
#
loop_
_entity.id
_entity.type
_entity.pdbx_description
1 polymer ?
#
loop_
_entity_poly.entity_id
_entity_poly.type
_entity_poly.pdbx_seq_one_letter_code
_entity_poly.pdbx_strand_id
1 'polypeptide(L)'
;MKTKVVEKYNAIVLELKGNVMGGPEAAEFNELVHKLLDEGKKNMVVDLADVKFMNSSGIGMLISAFTTMKNGGGFLKLANATEKINSLLVITKLITIFEHYESVDLAIKSFEG
;
A
#
# COMPACT_ATOMS: atom_id res chain seq x y z
N MET A 1 -1.27 9.01 -11.06
CA MET A 1 -0.88 7.72 -10.44
C MET A 1 -1.37 6.57 -11.31
N LYS A 2 -0.55 5.58 -11.50
CA LYS A 2 -0.95 4.33 -12.15
C LYS A 2 -0.82 3.20 -11.15
N THR A 3 -1.74 2.26 -11.19
CA THR A 3 -1.74 1.11 -10.30
C THR A 3 -1.71 -0.17 -11.12
N LYS A 4 -0.75 -1.03 -10.84
CA LYS A 4 -0.65 -2.34 -11.45
C LYS A 4 -0.89 -3.41 -10.38
N VAL A 5 -1.79 -4.34 -10.65
CA VAL A 5 -2.09 -5.44 -9.73
C VAL A 5 -1.30 -6.67 -10.16
N VAL A 6 -0.52 -7.21 -9.24
CA VAL A 6 0.27 -8.42 -9.49
C VAL A 6 -0.07 -9.42 -8.39
N GLU A 7 -0.45 -10.61 -8.77
CA GLU A 7 -0.62 -11.69 -7.82
C GLU A 7 0.69 -12.44 -7.71
N LYS A 8 1.23 -12.56 -6.50
CA LYS A 8 2.53 -13.19 -6.28
C LYS A 8 2.48 -14.03 -5.00
N TYR A 9 2.67 -15.33 -5.15
CA TYR A 9 2.54 -16.27 -4.04
C TYR A 9 1.15 -16.15 -3.39
N ASN A 10 1.08 -15.91 -2.09
CA ASN A 10 -0.17 -15.78 -1.36
C ASN A 10 -0.55 -14.30 -1.11
N ALA A 11 -0.03 -13.40 -1.92
CA ALA A 11 -0.24 -11.96 -1.73
C ALA A 11 -0.63 -11.26 -3.03
N ILE A 12 -1.31 -10.14 -2.89
CA ILE A 12 -1.55 -9.19 -3.98
C ILE A 12 -0.59 -8.03 -3.81
N VAL A 13 0.14 -7.71 -4.87
CA VAL A 13 1.04 -6.56 -4.89
C VAL A 13 0.40 -5.47 -5.73
N LEU A 14 0.24 -4.29 -5.13
CA LEU A 14 -0.24 -3.10 -5.83
C LEU A 14 0.97 -2.20 -6.09
N GLU A 15 1.42 -2.19 -7.35
CA GLU A 15 2.54 -1.35 -7.77
C GLU A 15 2.01 0.02 -8.15
N LEU A 16 2.36 1.04 -7.38
CA LEU A 16 1.97 2.42 -7.65
C LEU A 16 3.09 3.13 -8.41
N LYS A 17 2.73 3.95 -9.38
CA LYS A 17 3.69 4.74 -10.17
C LYS A 17 3.29 6.20 -10.21
N GLY A 18 4.27 7.07 -10.06
CA GLY A 18 4.11 8.51 -10.19
C GLY A 18 3.80 9.19 -8.88
N ASN A 19 2.97 10.23 -8.94
CA ASN A 19 2.61 11.01 -7.76
C ASN A 19 1.30 10.49 -7.16
N VAL A 20 1.30 10.28 -5.86
CA VAL A 20 0.12 9.79 -5.14
C VAL A 20 -0.52 11.00 -4.46
N MET A 21 -1.48 11.59 -5.13
CA MET A 21 -2.05 12.89 -4.77
C MET A 21 -3.50 12.84 -4.28
N GLY A 22 -4.12 11.66 -4.30
CA GLY A 22 -5.52 11.54 -3.90
C GLY A 22 -6.47 11.97 -5.02
N GLY A 23 -7.58 12.65 -4.66
CA GLY A 23 -8.58 13.07 -5.64
C GLY A 23 -9.35 11.89 -6.22
N PRO A 24 -9.75 11.95 -7.52
CA PRO A 24 -10.49 10.84 -8.14
C PRO A 24 -9.76 9.50 -8.09
N GLU A 25 -8.43 9.53 -8.12
CA GLU A 25 -7.61 8.33 -8.05
C GLU A 25 -7.74 7.63 -6.70
N ALA A 26 -8.00 8.38 -5.63
CA ALA A 26 -8.20 7.79 -4.30
C ALA A 26 -9.47 6.93 -4.27
N ALA A 27 -10.54 7.38 -4.92
CA ALA A 27 -11.78 6.62 -5.00
C ALA A 27 -11.58 5.33 -5.79
N GLU A 28 -10.88 5.42 -6.93
CA GLU A 28 -10.57 4.25 -7.75
C GLU A 28 -9.73 3.23 -7.01
N PHE A 29 -8.72 3.71 -6.28
CA PHE A 29 -7.84 2.86 -5.49
C PHE A 29 -8.62 2.16 -4.37
N ASN A 30 -9.48 2.91 -3.69
CA ASN A 30 -10.31 2.37 -2.62
C ASN A 30 -11.27 1.28 -3.13
N GLU A 31 -11.88 1.51 -4.29
CA GLU A 31 -12.74 0.50 -4.93
C GLU A 31 -11.95 -0.76 -5.26
N LEU A 32 -10.74 -0.61 -5.78
CA LEU A 32 -9.87 -1.74 -6.09
C LEU A 32 -9.55 -2.55 -4.84
N VAL A 33 -9.20 -1.89 -3.75
CA VAL A 33 -8.88 -2.55 -2.48
C VAL A 33 -10.10 -3.33 -1.97
N HIS A 34 -11.28 -2.72 -2.00
CA HIS A 34 -12.52 -3.40 -1.60
C HIS A 34 -12.81 -4.61 -2.46
N LYS A 35 -12.65 -4.47 -3.78
CA LYS A 35 -12.89 -5.56 -4.72
C LYS A 35 -11.96 -6.75 -4.41
N LEU A 36 -10.67 -6.48 -4.21
CA LEU A 36 -9.71 -7.53 -3.93
C LEU A 36 -10.00 -8.21 -2.59
N LEU A 37 -10.37 -7.44 -1.60
CA LEU A 37 -10.73 -7.99 -0.29
C LEU A 37 -11.98 -8.88 -0.40
N ASP A 38 -12.98 -8.45 -1.17
CA ASP A 38 -14.20 -9.23 -1.41
C ASP A 38 -13.90 -10.54 -2.14
N GLU A 39 -12.83 -10.58 -2.93
CA GLU A 39 -12.36 -11.80 -3.59
C GLU A 39 -11.54 -12.71 -2.67
N GLY A 40 -11.42 -12.35 -1.40
CA GLY A 40 -10.67 -13.14 -0.43
C GLY A 40 -9.18 -12.85 -0.39
N LYS A 41 -8.73 -11.77 -1.05
CA LYS A 41 -7.31 -11.39 -1.08
C LYS A 41 -6.98 -10.62 0.19
N LYS A 42 -6.47 -11.30 1.19
CA LYS A 42 -6.25 -10.73 2.53
C LYS A 42 -4.82 -10.29 2.81
N ASN A 43 -3.86 -10.68 2.00
CA ASN A 43 -2.47 -10.27 2.13
C ASN A 43 -2.12 -9.30 1.01
N MET A 44 -1.92 -8.03 1.35
CA MET A 44 -1.69 -6.99 0.37
C MET A 44 -0.38 -6.27 0.64
N VAL A 45 0.40 -6.05 -0.42
CA VAL A 45 1.64 -5.26 -0.37
C VAL A 45 1.48 -4.10 -1.33
N VAL A 46 1.73 -2.89 -0.86
CA VAL A 46 1.78 -1.70 -1.73
C VAL A 46 3.24 -1.42 -2.02
N ASP A 47 3.61 -1.55 -3.28
CA ASP A 47 4.99 -1.33 -3.74
C ASP A 47 5.15 0.14 -4.13
N LEU A 48 6.01 0.84 -3.44
CA LEU A 48 6.24 2.27 -3.58
C LEU A 48 7.52 2.62 -4.35
N ALA A 49 8.16 1.63 -4.99
CA ALA A 49 9.44 1.84 -5.68
C ALA A 49 9.39 2.97 -6.72
N ASP A 50 8.26 3.10 -7.41
CA ASP A 50 8.10 4.09 -8.49
C ASP A 50 7.24 5.29 -8.07
N VAL A 51 7.01 5.46 -6.78
CA VAL A 51 6.30 6.64 -6.25
C VAL A 51 7.30 7.74 -6.01
N LYS A 52 7.11 8.87 -6.69
CA LYS A 52 8.02 10.01 -6.63
C LYS A 52 7.64 11.02 -5.56
N PHE A 53 6.35 11.19 -5.32
CA PHE A 53 5.83 12.15 -4.36
C PHE A 53 4.47 11.72 -3.84
N MET A 54 4.16 12.15 -2.62
CA MET A 54 2.89 11.86 -1.99
C MET A 54 2.50 13.05 -1.13
N ASN A 55 1.28 13.56 -1.30
CA ASN A 55 0.75 14.62 -0.46
C ASN A 55 -0.10 14.04 0.67
N SER A 56 -0.67 14.90 1.49
CA SER A 56 -1.50 14.46 2.62
C SER A 56 -2.73 13.67 2.19
N SER A 57 -3.32 14.01 1.04
CA SER A 57 -4.46 13.25 0.48
C SER A 57 -4.03 11.87 0.03
N GLY A 58 -2.84 11.76 -0.58
CA GLY A 58 -2.28 10.46 -0.96
C GLY A 58 -1.96 9.60 0.26
N ILE A 59 -1.42 10.21 1.30
CA ILE A 59 -1.18 9.51 2.57
C ILE A 59 -2.50 9.01 3.14
N GLY A 60 -3.54 9.85 3.12
CA GLY A 60 -4.88 9.47 3.57
C GLY A 60 -5.44 8.29 2.80
N MET A 61 -5.15 8.21 1.50
CA MET A 61 -5.54 7.08 0.66
C MET A 61 -4.91 5.78 1.15
N LEU A 62 -3.64 5.79 1.51
CA LEU A 62 -2.97 4.60 2.05
C LEU A 62 -3.52 4.21 3.42
N ILE A 63 -3.80 5.19 4.27
CA ILE A 63 -4.38 4.94 5.59
C ILE A 63 -5.76 4.30 5.43
N SER A 64 -6.58 4.82 4.52
CA SER A 64 -7.91 4.29 4.23
C SER A 64 -7.82 2.83 3.77
N ALA A 65 -6.89 2.53 2.86
CA ALA A 65 -6.68 1.16 2.39
C ALA A 65 -6.25 0.23 3.51
N PHE A 66 -5.34 0.69 4.37
CA PHE A 66 -4.89 -0.06 5.53
C PHE A 66 -6.06 -0.40 6.45
N THR A 67 -6.89 0.60 6.75
CA THR A 67 -8.07 0.44 7.61
C THR A 67 -9.07 -0.54 7.01
N THR A 68 -9.33 -0.42 5.71
CA THR A 68 -10.23 -1.33 4.99
C THR A 68 -9.73 -2.78 5.10
N MET A 69 -8.45 -3.00 4.85
CA MET A 69 -7.88 -4.34 4.93
C MET A 69 -7.96 -4.89 6.35
N LYS A 70 -7.60 -4.09 7.34
CA LYS A 70 -7.63 -4.50 8.75
C LYS A 70 -9.05 -4.87 9.19
N ASN A 71 -10.02 -4.05 8.85
CA ASN A 71 -11.43 -4.30 9.21
C ASN A 71 -11.97 -5.55 8.52
N GLY A 72 -11.46 -5.88 7.35
CA GLY A 72 -11.84 -7.09 6.62
C GLY A 72 -11.08 -8.34 7.01
N GLY A 73 -10.25 -8.27 8.05
CA GLY A 73 -9.47 -9.41 8.52
C GLY A 73 -8.19 -9.66 7.72
N GLY A 74 -7.75 -8.69 6.94
CA GLY A 74 -6.53 -8.79 6.15
C GLY A 74 -5.41 -7.89 6.66
N PHE A 75 -4.37 -7.80 5.88
CA PHE A 75 -3.18 -7.01 6.20
C PHE A 75 -2.73 -6.23 4.97
N LEU A 76 -2.24 -5.01 5.21
CA LEU A 76 -1.61 -4.21 4.17
C LEU A 76 -0.24 -3.79 4.67
N LYS A 77 0.78 -4.11 3.88
CA LYS A 77 2.18 -3.78 4.19
C LYS A 77 2.76 -2.95 3.05
N LEU A 78 3.78 -2.16 3.35
CA LEU A 78 4.45 -1.31 2.36
C LEU A 78 5.81 -1.89 2.01
N ALA A 79 6.25 -1.66 0.78
CA ALA A 79 7.56 -2.11 0.32
C ALA A 79 8.22 -1.05 -0.56
N ASN A 80 9.53 -1.02 -0.56
CA ASN A 80 10.35 -0.21 -1.47
C ASN A 80 10.11 1.30 -1.38
N ALA A 81 9.74 1.84 -0.23
CA ALA A 81 9.61 3.28 -0.10
C ALA A 81 10.95 3.94 -0.43
N THR A 82 10.92 4.93 -1.33
CA THR A 82 12.12 5.72 -1.60
C THR A 82 12.51 6.48 -0.34
N GLU A 83 13.73 7.00 -0.31
CA GLU A 83 14.20 7.79 0.82
C GLU A 83 13.23 8.94 1.13
N LYS A 84 12.75 9.62 0.10
CA LYS A 84 11.79 10.73 0.24
C LYS A 84 10.47 10.26 0.87
N ILE A 85 9.92 9.17 0.38
CA ILE A 85 8.66 8.63 0.90
C ILE A 85 8.85 8.10 2.32
N ASN A 86 9.96 7.42 2.57
CA ASN A 86 10.26 6.94 3.91
C ASN A 86 10.36 8.10 4.91
N SER A 87 10.98 9.21 4.51
CA SER A 87 11.06 10.41 5.34
C SER A 87 9.67 10.96 5.66
N LEU A 88 8.75 10.93 4.69
CA LEU A 88 7.36 11.34 4.93
C LEU A 88 6.68 10.44 5.95
N LEU A 89 6.91 9.12 5.87
CA LEU A 89 6.34 8.18 6.82
C LEU A 89 6.87 8.41 8.24
N VAL A 90 8.14 8.75 8.37
CA VAL A 90 8.77 9.07 9.66
C VAL A 90 8.20 10.37 10.24
N ILE A 91 8.18 11.44 9.43
CA ILE A 91 7.73 12.78 9.87
C ILE A 91 6.26 12.74 10.29
N THR A 92 5.43 12.02 9.58
CA THR A 92 4.01 11.88 9.88
C THR A 92 3.73 10.82 10.95
N LYS A 93 4.75 10.13 11.42
CA LYS A 93 4.66 9.02 12.38
C LYS A 93 3.88 7.81 11.85
N LEU A 94 3.62 7.76 10.56
CA LEU A 94 2.90 6.64 9.94
C LEU A 94 3.74 5.36 9.93
N ILE A 95 5.05 5.49 10.08
CA ILE A 95 5.92 4.33 10.20
C ILE A 95 5.59 3.48 11.43
N THR A 96 4.85 4.03 12.39
CA THR A 96 4.38 3.27 13.56
C THR A 96 3.11 2.48 13.27
N ILE A 97 2.42 2.81 12.19
CA ILE A 97 1.17 2.16 11.77
C ILE A 97 1.44 1.12 10.69
N PHE A 98 2.21 1.49 9.68
CA PHE A 98 2.53 0.61 8.56
C PHE A 98 3.78 -0.19 8.82
N GLU A 99 3.73 -1.50 8.53
CA GLU A 99 4.95 -2.29 8.42
C GLU A 99 5.55 -2.01 7.04
N HIS A 100 6.81 -1.64 7.01
CA HIS A 100 7.53 -1.33 5.80
C HIS A 100 8.71 -2.29 5.62
N TYR A 101 8.89 -2.77 4.40
CA TYR A 101 9.96 -3.70 4.04
C TYR A 101 10.78 -3.16 2.89
N GLU A 102 12.05 -3.55 2.83
CA GLU A 102 12.97 -3.10 1.80
C GLU A 102 12.68 -3.69 0.42
N SER A 103 11.89 -4.75 0.35
CA SER A 103 11.49 -5.36 -0.92
C SER A 103 10.11 -5.98 -0.81
N VAL A 104 9.48 -6.18 -1.97
CA VAL A 104 8.20 -6.88 -2.06
C VAL A 104 8.34 -8.31 -1.53
N ASP A 105 9.44 -8.98 -1.88
CA ASP A 105 9.64 -10.37 -1.43
C ASP A 105 9.73 -10.49 0.08
N LEU A 106 10.42 -9.55 0.73
CA LEU A 106 10.48 -9.52 2.20
C LEU A 106 9.11 -9.26 2.81
N ALA A 107 8.33 -8.35 2.22
CA ALA A 107 6.97 -8.06 2.68
C ALA A 107 6.09 -9.30 2.58
N ILE A 108 6.15 -10.01 1.45
CA ILE A 108 5.36 -11.23 1.24
C ILE A 108 5.78 -12.31 2.24
N LYS A 109 7.08 -12.49 2.43
CA LYS A 109 7.61 -13.47 3.37
C LYS A 109 7.12 -13.22 4.80
N SER A 110 6.92 -11.97 5.16
CA SER A 110 6.46 -11.60 6.51
C SER A 110 5.05 -12.09 6.81
N PHE A 111 4.23 -12.40 5.79
CA PHE A 111 2.90 -12.96 5.97
C PHE A 111 2.93 -14.44 6.39
N GLU A 112 4.04 -15.10 6.19
CA GLU A 112 4.17 -16.52 6.52
C GLU A 112 4.45 -16.76 8.00
N GLY A 113 4.59 -15.71 8.75
CA GLY A 113 4.79 -15.86 10.16
C GLY A 113 5.91 -15.17 10.73
#